data_0bb038f55e98f4a63f51437d78b6bb30
#
_entry.id   0bb038f55e98f4a63f51437d78b6bb30
#
_cell.length_a   1.000
_cell.length_b   1.000
_cell.length_c   1.000
_cell.angle_alpha   90.00
_cell.angle_beta   90.00
_cell.angle_gamma   90.00
#
_symmetry.space_group_name_H-M   'P 1'
#
loop_
_entity.id
_entity.type
_entity.pdbx_description
1 polymer ?
#
loop_
_entity_poly.entity_id
_entity_poly.type
_entity_poly.pdbx_seq_one_letter_code
_entity_poly.pdbx_strand_id
1 'polypeptide(L)'
;MSTSRHPKGLYLIFATSTAERFSYYGMRAIFILFLTQALLFDKEHAASIYGSYTGLVYLTPLIGGYIADKYWGIRRSVFWGAMMMAVGQFLMFASASMLEARELSHWLMYGGLTFLILGNGCFKPTVSSLVGQLYEPGDKRLDSAYTIFYMGVNVGSFLAPLVCGYFGETGNPHDFRWGFLIAAIVTVLTVVLFETQKNKYLIGPDGKPLGIIPDARKERPQADNTARKSAHANGRTMRNYLLLALLAIALAGFFYWCFGDDWISIGIFTACIVFPVSILLEGSLTKTERDRIFVIYIIAFFVILFWAAYEQAGASLTLFASEQTDRVILGWEMPASWIQSFNPFFVVILAAIMPGVWGALGKRGMEPASPTKQAIGLLLLSLGYLVICLGVKDVQPGIKVSLIWLTGLYFIHTMGEICLSPIGLSMVNKLTPIRFASLMMGIWYLSTATANKFAGTLSGLYPEAGKVKTLLGYRIETMYDFFMVFVVMSATASLILFLLSKKLQKMMHGVE
;
A
#
# COMPACT_ATOMS: atom_id res chain seq x y z
N MET A 1 -38.98 2.25 12.24
CA MET A 1 -38.26 1.34 13.18
C MET A 1 -36.89 1.17 12.65
N SER A 2 -35.87 1.80 13.25
CA SER A 2 -34.45 1.63 12.88
C SER A 2 -34.05 0.20 13.21
N THR A 3 -33.88 -0.64 12.19
CA THR A 3 -33.33 -1.99 12.39
C THR A 3 -31.89 -1.83 12.86
N SER A 4 -31.58 -2.26 14.07
CA SER A 4 -30.22 -2.22 14.65
C SER A 4 -29.20 -3.09 13.91
N ARG A 5 -29.62 -3.85 12.91
CA ARG A 5 -28.78 -4.79 12.13
C ARG A 5 -28.25 -4.16 10.85
N HIS A 6 -26.99 -4.47 10.52
CA HIS A 6 -26.39 -4.11 9.26
C HIS A 6 -27.02 -4.86 8.06
N PRO A 7 -27.02 -4.27 6.85
CA PRO A 7 -27.46 -4.97 5.64
C PRO A 7 -26.62 -6.24 5.40
N LYS A 8 -27.28 -7.32 4.94
CA LYS A 8 -26.58 -8.57 4.63
C LYS A 8 -25.49 -8.43 3.57
N GLY A 9 -25.61 -7.44 2.69
CA GLY A 9 -24.57 -7.08 1.71
C GLY A 9 -23.23 -6.73 2.34
N LEU A 10 -23.21 -6.16 3.56
CA LEU A 10 -21.97 -5.85 4.27
C LEU A 10 -21.16 -7.13 4.57
N TYR A 11 -21.82 -8.22 4.96
CA TYR A 11 -21.14 -9.49 5.24
C TYR A 11 -20.59 -10.14 3.97
N LEU A 12 -21.28 -9.97 2.83
CA LEU A 12 -20.74 -10.40 1.53
C LEU A 12 -19.49 -9.59 1.17
N ILE A 13 -19.53 -8.28 1.32
CA ILE A 13 -18.38 -7.40 1.06
C ILE A 13 -17.23 -7.74 2.02
N PHE A 14 -17.51 -7.95 3.31
CA PHE A 14 -16.54 -8.39 4.30
C PHE A 14 -15.83 -9.68 3.85
N ALA A 15 -16.58 -10.74 3.55
CA ALA A 15 -16.03 -12.03 3.14
C ALA A 15 -15.22 -11.92 1.84
N THR A 16 -15.74 -11.18 0.85
CA THR A 16 -15.07 -10.94 -0.44
C THR A 16 -13.75 -10.19 -0.24
N SER A 17 -13.74 -9.16 0.59
CA SER A 17 -12.53 -8.39 0.91
C SER A 17 -11.52 -9.19 1.71
N THR A 18 -11.98 -9.95 2.72
CA THR A 18 -11.13 -10.83 3.53
C THR A 18 -10.40 -11.84 2.66
N ALA A 19 -11.12 -12.49 1.75
CA ALA A 19 -10.55 -13.52 0.87
C ALA A 19 -9.59 -12.92 -0.18
N GLU A 20 -9.89 -11.74 -0.73
CA GLU A 20 -8.97 -11.04 -1.63
C GLU A 20 -7.70 -10.60 -0.89
N ARG A 21 -7.82 -10.03 0.31
CA ARG A 21 -6.67 -9.68 1.13
C ARG A 21 -5.84 -10.90 1.51
N PHE A 22 -6.49 -12.00 1.84
CA PHE A 22 -5.80 -13.28 2.06
C PHE A 22 -4.95 -13.67 0.85
N SER A 23 -5.52 -13.65 -0.35
CA SER A 23 -4.79 -14.00 -1.57
C SER A 23 -3.58 -13.06 -1.82
N TYR A 24 -3.80 -11.75 -1.69
CA TYR A 24 -2.75 -10.75 -1.90
C TYR A 24 -1.61 -10.88 -0.88
N TYR A 25 -1.92 -10.88 0.42
CA TYR A 25 -0.92 -10.93 1.47
C TYR A 25 -0.27 -12.31 1.59
N GLY A 26 -0.99 -13.39 1.26
CA GLY A 26 -0.42 -14.74 1.25
C GLY A 26 0.65 -14.92 0.19
N MET A 27 0.37 -14.49 -1.05
CA MET A 27 1.36 -14.47 -2.12
C MET A 27 2.54 -13.56 -1.76
N ARG A 28 2.24 -12.34 -1.32
CA ARG A 28 3.25 -11.34 -0.97
C ARG A 28 4.20 -11.84 0.13
N ALA A 29 3.69 -12.57 1.12
CA ALA A 29 4.46 -13.03 2.27
C ALA A 29 5.60 -13.99 1.89
N ILE A 30 5.36 -14.86 0.91
CA ILE A 30 6.33 -15.85 0.44
C ILE A 30 7.10 -15.38 -0.82
N PHE A 31 6.70 -14.24 -1.42
CA PHE A 31 7.17 -13.85 -2.76
C PHE A 31 8.66 -13.56 -2.82
N ILE A 32 9.21 -12.78 -1.88
CA ILE A 32 10.65 -12.46 -1.89
C ILE A 32 11.49 -13.72 -1.67
N LEU A 33 11.03 -14.67 -0.84
CA LEU A 33 11.69 -15.94 -0.60
C LEU A 33 11.60 -16.84 -1.85
N PHE A 34 10.47 -16.87 -2.52
CA PHE A 34 10.31 -17.57 -3.81
C PHE A 34 11.30 -17.04 -4.86
N LEU A 35 11.46 -15.71 -4.98
CA LEU A 35 12.39 -15.11 -5.92
C LEU A 35 13.86 -15.50 -5.61
N THR A 36 14.25 -15.49 -4.34
CA THR A 36 15.63 -15.72 -3.93
C THR A 36 16.00 -17.19 -3.76
N GLN A 37 15.08 -18.02 -3.22
CA GLN A 37 15.36 -19.41 -2.87
C GLN A 37 14.93 -20.41 -3.95
N ALA A 38 13.87 -20.12 -4.71
CA ALA A 38 13.38 -21.02 -5.76
C ALA A 38 13.84 -20.60 -7.16
N LEU A 39 13.66 -19.32 -7.53
CA LEU A 39 14.09 -18.80 -8.81
C LEU A 39 15.57 -18.40 -8.83
N LEU A 40 16.23 -18.35 -7.67
CA LEU A 40 17.65 -18.05 -7.50
C LEU A 40 18.07 -16.68 -8.09
N PHE A 41 17.19 -15.70 -8.04
CA PHE A 41 17.57 -14.33 -8.33
C PHE A 41 18.47 -13.78 -7.22
N ASP A 42 19.43 -12.94 -7.58
CA ASP A 42 20.16 -12.15 -6.58
C ASP A 42 19.20 -11.22 -5.83
N LYS A 43 19.58 -10.83 -4.62
CA LYS A 43 18.71 -10.09 -3.71
C LYS A 43 18.31 -8.73 -4.25
N GLU A 44 19.20 -8.08 -5.00
CA GLU A 44 18.96 -6.76 -5.58
C GLU A 44 17.89 -6.85 -6.68
N HIS A 45 18.03 -7.81 -7.60
CA HIS A 45 17.05 -8.05 -8.65
C HIS A 45 15.69 -8.50 -8.07
N ALA A 46 15.70 -9.41 -7.10
CA ALA A 46 14.50 -9.84 -6.40
C ALA A 46 13.79 -8.67 -5.70
N ALA A 47 14.53 -7.79 -5.03
CA ALA A 47 13.99 -6.59 -4.40
C ALA A 47 13.41 -5.60 -5.42
N SER A 48 14.04 -5.44 -6.58
CA SER A 48 13.54 -4.60 -7.68
C SER A 48 12.22 -5.15 -8.25
N ILE A 49 12.12 -6.47 -8.50
CA ILE A 49 10.87 -7.12 -8.94
C ILE A 49 9.79 -6.93 -7.88
N TYR A 50 10.10 -7.20 -6.60
CA TYR A 50 9.16 -7.03 -5.49
C TYR A 50 8.62 -5.59 -5.40
N GLY A 51 9.52 -4.60 -5.42
CA GLY A 51 9.13 -3.18 -5.38
C GLY A 51 8.33 -2.74 -6.62
N SER A 52 8.67 -3.26 -7.81
CA SER A 52 7.92 -2.99 -9.04
C SER A 52 6.50 -3.56 -8.97
N TYR A 53 6.37 -4.81 -8.52
CA TYR A 53 5.07 -5.45 -8.32
C TYR A 53 4.20 -4.68 -7.33
N THR A 54 4.72 -4.45 -6.13
CA THR A 54 3.96 -3.75 -5.07
C THR A 54 3.65 -2.31 -5.45
N GLY A 55 4.57 -1.59 -6.09
CA GLY A 55 4.34 -0.23 -6.60
C GLY A 55 3.22 -0.18 -7.65
N LEU A 56 3.25 -1.08 -8.64
CA LEU A 56 2.23 -1.13 -9.70
C LEU A 56 0.86 -1.56 -9.16
N VAL A 57 0.79 -2.43 -8.17
CA VAL A 57 -0.47 -2.81 -7.50
C VAL A 57 -1.17 -1.62 -6.84
N TYR A 58 -0.42 -0.60 -6.40
CA TYR A 58 -1.00 0.64 -5.85
C TYR A 58 -1.23 1.72 -6.92
N LEU A 59 -0.60 1.62 -8.08
CA LEU A 59 -0.81 2.55 -9.18
C LEU A 59 -2.04 2.18 -10.03
N THR A 60 -2.24 0.89 -10.33
CA THR A 60 -3.31 0.42 -11.21
C THR A 60 -4.75 0.68 -10.72
N PRO A 61 -5.05 0.79 -9.39
CA PRO A 61 -6.38 1.20 -8.92
C PRO A 61 -6.87 2.54 -9.45
N LEU A 62 -5.97 3.46 -9.82
CA LEU A 62 -6.34 4.73 -10.46
C LEU A 62 -7.01 4.51 -11.81
N ILE A 63 -6.43 3.61 -12.61
CA ILE A 63 -6.95 3.27 -13.95
C ILE A 63 -8.17 2.37 -13.81
N GLY A 64 -8.10 1.36 -12.95
CA GLY A 64 -9.18 0.38 -12.75
C GLY A 64 -10.44 1.01 -12.17
N GLY A 65 -10.31 1.96 -11.23
CA GLY A 65 -11.44 2.75 -10.72
C GLY A 65 -12.13 3.56 -11.83
N TYR A 66 -11.35 4.25 -12.67
CA TYR A 66 -11.90 4.98 -13.82
C TYR A 66 -12.65 4.06 -14.81
N ILE A 67 -12.10 2.88 -15.09
CA ILE A 67 -12.74 1.89 -15.97
C ILE A 67 -14.03 1.38 -15.32
N ALA A 68 -14.02 1.13 -14.01
CA ALA A 68 -15.18 0.68 -13.26
C ALA A 68 -16.32 1.71 -13.29
N ASP A 69 -16.00 2.98 -13.06
CA ASP A 69 -17.01 4.04 -12.98
C ASP A 69 -17.61 4.39 -14.35
N LYS A 70 -16.78 4.33 -15.40
CA LYS A 70 -17.19 4.83 -16.73
C LYS A 70 -17.71 3.74 -17.67
N TYR A 71 -17.15 2.52 -17.60
CA TYR A 71 -17.38 1.51 -18.64
C TYR A 71 -18.00 0.21 -18.12
N TRP A 72 -17.49 -0.35 -17.01
CA TRP A 72 -17.85 -1.71 -16.59
C TRP A 72 -18.91 -1.78 -15.49
N GLY A 73 -19.01 -0.75 -14.67
CA GLY A 73 -19.74 -0.81 -13.41
C GLY A 73 -18.98 -1.63 -12.35
N ILE A 74 -19.28 -1.39 -11.09
CA ILE A 74 -18.57 -1.96 -9.95
C ILE A 74 -18.64 -3.49 -9.95
N ARG A 75 -19.82 -4.09 -10.19
CA ARG A 75 -20.00 -5.55 -10.16
C ARG A 75 -19.13 -6.29 -11.16
N ARG A 76 -19.05 -5.79 -12.40
CA ARG A 76 -18.21 -6.39 -13.45
C ARG A 76 -16.74 -6.21 -13.14
N SER A 77 -16.35 -5.06 -12.60
CA SER A 77 -14.98 -4.78 -12.23
C SER A 77 -14.49 -5.68 -11.09
N VAL A 78 -15.33 -5.95 -10.09
CA VAL A 78 -15.02 -6.93 -9.03
C VAL A 78 -14.85 -8.34 -9.63
N PHE A 79 -15.76 -8.77 -10.49
CA PHE A 79 -15.71 -10.10 -11.12
C PHE A 79 -14.45 -10.28 -11.97
N TRP A 80 -14.22 -9.39 -12.94
CA TRP A 80 -13.06 -9.50 -13.83
C TRP A 80 -11.74 -9.28 -13.10
N GLY A 81 -11.72 -8.36 -12.12
CA GLY A 81 -10.55 -8.16 -11.27
C GLY A 81 -10.18 -9.42 -10.50
N ALA A 82 -11.14 -10.07 -9.85
CA ALA A 82 -10.90 -11.32 -9.12
C ALA A 82 -10.53 -12.48 -10.06
N MET A 83 -11.14 -12.58 -11.26
CA MET A 83 -10.78 -13.59 -12.27
C MET A 83 -9.33 -13.42 -12.74
N MET A 84 -8.91 -12.19 -13.05
CA MET A 84 -7.51 -11.90 -13.41
C MET A 84 -6.57 -12.30 -12.28
N MET A 85 -6.90 -11.95 -11.02
CA MET A 85 -6.08 -12.33 -9.87
C MET A 85 -6.02 -13.86 -9.71
N ALA A 86 -7.11 -14.59 -9.94
CA ALA A 86 -7.10 -16.06 -9.90
C ALA A 86 -6.16 -16.63 -10.96
N VAL A 87 -6.25 -16.15 -12.21
CA VAL A 87 -5.32 -16.54 -13.29
C VAL A 87 -3.89 -16.23 -12.89
N GLY A 88 -3.63 -15.03 -12.33
CA GLY A 88 -2.31 -14.63 -11.86
C GLY A 88 -1.74 -15.58 -10.80
N GLN A 89 -2.53 -15.99 -9.81
CA GLN A 89 -2.11 -16.95 -8.78
C GLN A 89 -1.85 -18.34 -9.35
N PHE A 90 -2.66 -18.80 -10.32
CA PHE A 90 -2.40 -20.08 -11.01
C PHE A 90 -1.11 -20.02 -11.84
N LEU A 91 -0.79 -18.91 -12.47
CA LEU A 91 0.48 -18.74 -13.17
C LEU A 91 1.66 -18.74 -12.17
N MET A 92 1.52 -18.15 -10.99
CA MET A 92 2.52 -18.23 -9.91
C MET A 92 2.69 -19.68 -9.42
N PHE A 93 1.58 -20.42 -9.24
CA PHE A 93 1.63 -21.86 -8.94
C PHE A 93 2.35 -22.64 -10.02
N ALA A 94 2.06 -22.40 -11.30
CA ALA A 94 2.72 -23.06 -12.43
C ALA A 94 4.21 -22.71 -12.49
N SER A 95 4.58 -21.44 -12.25
CA SER A 95 5.97 -21.00 -12.16
C SER A 95 6.74 -21.80 -11.08
N ALA A 96 6.20 -21.88 -9.88
CA ALA A 96 6.83 -22.62 -8.77
C ALA A 96 6.82 -24.16 -8.97
N SER A 97 5.99 -24.67 -9.88
CA SER A 97 5.94 -26.10 -10.22
C SER A 97 6.93 -26.48 -11.31
N MET A 98 7.43 -25.52 -12.10
CA MET A 98 8.28 -25.73 -13.27
C MET A 98 9.69 -25.14 -13.09
N LEU A 99 10.28 -25.26 -11.90
CA LEU A 99 11.58 -24.66 -11.58
C LEU A 99 12.74 -25.22 -12.43
N GLU A 100 12.63 -26.46 -12.92
CA GLU A 100 13.63 -27.06 -13.80
C GLU A 100 13.69 -26.35 -15.16
N ALA A 101 12.54 -25.87 -15.69
CA ALA A 101 12.44 -25.10 -16.92
C ALA A 101 12.55 -23.61 -16.59
N ARG A 102 13.72 -23.14 -16.20
CA ARG A 102 13.94 -21.78 -15.66
C ARG A 102 13.32 -20.68 -16.49
N GLU A 103 13.55 -20.64 -17.80
CA GLU A 103 12.98 -19.60 -18.66
C GLU A 103 11.46 -19.57 -18.62
N LEU A 104 10.83 -20.76 -18.73
CA LEU A 104 9.38 -20.87 -18.65
C LEU A 104 8.87 -20.44 -17.28
N SER A 105 9.52 -20.86 -16.20
CA SER A 105 9.18 -20.45 -14.83
C SER A 105 9.23 -18.93 -14.66
N HIS A 106 10.26 -18.24 -15.19
CA HIS A 106 10.36 -16.78 -15.16
C HIS A 106 9.21 -16.12 -15.96
N TRP A 107 8.92 -16.59 -17.18
CA TRP A 107 7.82 -16.04 -17.97
C TRP A 107 6.45 -16.24 -17.32
N LEU A 108 6.22 -17.40 -16.71
CA LEU A 108 5.00 -17.68 -15.94
C LEU A 108 4.89 -16.76 -14.72
N MET A 109 5.99 -16.51 -14.00
CA MET A 109 6.02 -15.55 -12.89
C MET A 109 5.68 -14.14 -13.36
N TYR A 110 6.34 -13.61 -14.41
CA TYR A 110 6.04 -12.27 -14.92
C TYR A 110 4.60 -12.15 -15.45
N GLY A 111 4.11 -13.18 -16.14
CA GLY A 111 2.70 -13.28 -16.55
C GLY A 111 1.77 -13.25 -15.34
N GLY A 112 2.08 -14.04 -14.31
CA GLY A 112 1.32 -14.08 -13.06
C GLY A 112 1.25 -12.71 -12.37
N LEU A 113 2.39 -12.04 -12.21
CA LEU A 113 2.45 -10.70 -11.63
C LEU A 113 1.64 -9.68 -12.44
N THR A 114 1.69 -9.74 -13.77
CA THR A 114 0.93 -8.84 -14.65
C THR A 114 -0.58 -9.01 -14.42
N PHE A 115 -1.08 -10.24 -14.39
CA PHE A 115 -2.49 -10.51 -14.11
C PHE A 115 -2.90 -10.09 -12.70
N LEU A 116 -2.04 -10.27 -11.70
CA LEU A 116 -2.28 -9.82 -10.32
C LEU A 116 -2.35 -8.30 -10.22
N ILE A 117 -1.46 -7.58 -10.91
CA ILE A 117 -1.44 -6.10 -10.95
C ILE A 117 -2.73 -5.57 -11.58
N LEU A 118 -3.09 -6.07 -12.76
CA LEU A 118 -4.28 -5.63 -13.48
C LEU A 118 -5.57 -5.99 -12.72
N GLY A 119 -5.63 -7.20 -12.18
CA GLY A 119 -6.78 -7.67 -11.41
C GLY A 119 -7.01 -6.86 -10.13
N ASN A 120 -5.96 -6.61 -9.37
CA ASN A 120 -6.03 -5.79 -8.15
C ASN A 120 -6.45 -4.34 -8.47
N GLY A 121 -5.97 -3.79 -9.60
CA GLY A 121 -6.36 -2.48 -10.08
C GLY A 121 -7.87 -2.33 -10.28
N CYS A 122 -8.53 -3.34 -10.83
CA CYS A 122 -9.99 -3.33 -11.04
C CYS A 122 -10.77 -3.64 -9.76
N PHE A 123 -10.24 -4.48 -8.87
CA PHE A 123 -10.94 -4.98 -7.69
C PHE A 123 -10.90 -3.99 -6.51
N LYS A 124 -9.71 -3.51 -6.15
CA LYS A 124 -9.47 -2.77 -4.90
C LYS A 124 -10.32 -1.50 -4.74
N PRO A 125 -10.43 -0.59 -5.73
CA PRO A 125 -11.20 0.64 -5.59
C PRO A 125 -12.72 0.38 -5.53
N THR A 126 -13.18 -0.71 -6.13
CA THR A 126 -14.60 -0.97 -6.34
C THR A 126 -15.28 -1.59 -5.11
N VAL A 127 -14.61 -2.48 -4.39
CA VAL A 127 -15.20 -3.15 -3.22
C VAL A 127 -15.43 -2.17 -2.06
N SER A 128 -14.51 -1.27 -1.81
CA SER A 128 -14.66 -0.26 -0.75
C SER A 128 -15.81 0.72 -1.02
N SER A 129 -16.06 1.07 -2.29
CA SER A 129 -17.16 1.97 -2.66
C SER A 129 -18.55 1.32 -2.47
N LEU A 130 -18.66 0.00 -2.58
CA LEU A 130 -19.91 -0.73 -2.31
C LEU A 130 -20.37 -0.60 -0.86
N VAL A 131 -19.46 -0.48 0.10
CA VAL A 131 -19.83 -0.30 1.52
C VAL A 131 -20.68 0.96 1.70
N GLY A 132 -20.25 2.08 1.13
CA GLY A 132 -20.99 3.34 1.22
C GLY A 132 -22.36 3.27 0.55
N GLN A 133 -22.48 2.54 -0.57
CA GLN A 133 -23.73 2.43 -1.33
C GLN A 133 -24.81 1.57 -0.64
N LEU A 134 -24.45 0.76 0.36
CA LEU A 134 -25.40 -0.05 1.13
C LEU A 134 -26.25 0.76 2.11
N TYR A 135 -25.89 2.00 2.38
CA TYR A 135 -26.52 2.86 3.38
C TYR A 135 -27.10 4.14 2.77
N GLU A 136 -28.14 4.67 3.41
CA GLU A 136 -28.66 5.99 3.06
C GLU A 136 -27.66 7.10 3.46
N PRO A 137 -27.65 8.23 2.73
CA PRO A 137 -26.87 9.38 3.15
C PRO A 137 -27.18 9.82 4.58
N GLY A 138 -26.18 9.89 5.44
CA GLY A 138 -26.35 10.28 6.85
C GLY A 138 -26.70 9.13 7.81
N ASP A 139 -26.71 7.87 7.36
CA ASP A 139 -26.90 6.72 8.25
C ASP A 139 -25.75 6.60 9.25
N LYS A 140 -26.05 6.70 10.53
CA LYS A 140 -25.07 6.62 11.65
C LYS A 140 -24.34 5.28 11.73
N ARG A 141 -24.83 4.23 11.08
CA ARG A 141 -24.20 2.90 11.05
C ARG A 141 -23.03 2.80 10.03
N LEU A 142 -22.88 3.81 9.17
CA LEU A 142 -21.88 3.78 8.11
C LEU A 142 -20.45 3.69 8.66
N ASP A 143 -20.13 4.40 9.73
CA ASP A 143 -18.79 4.35 10.38
C ASP A 143 -18.50 2.95 10.93
N SER A 144 -19.51 2.35 11.59
CA SER A 144 -19.41 0.98 12.07
C SER A 144 -19.25 -0.04 10.92
N ALA A 145 -19.91 0.20 9.78
CA ALA A 145 -19.78 -0.65 8.58
C ALA A 145 -18.36 -0.62 8.01
N TYR A 146 -17.75 0.56 7.91
CA TYR A 146 -16.35 0.67 7.49
C TYR A 146 -15.39 0.03 8.51
N THR A 147 -15.70 0.09 9.79
CA THR A 147 -14.92 -0.62 10.83
C THR A 147 -14.98 -2.13 10.63
N ILE A 148 -16.17 -2.70 10.37
CA ILE A 148 -16.35 -4.13 10.06
C ILE A 148 -15.60 -4.49 8.78
N PHE A 149 -15.70 -3.68 7.73
CA PHE A 149 -14.97 -3.89 6.49
C PHE A 149 -13.45 -3.92 6.71
N TYR A 150 -12.92 -2.95 7.46
CA TYR A 150 -11.49 -2.87 7.80
C TYR A 150 -11.03 -4.07 8.65
N MET A 151 -11.88 -4.55 9.54
CA MET A 151 -11.62 -5.78 10.30
C MET A 151 -11.45 -6.99 9.38
N GLY A 152 -12.27 -7.11 8.32
CA GLY A 152 -12.13 -8.16 7.30
C GLY A 152 -10.77 -8.10 6.58
N VAL A 153 -10.32 -6.90 6.24
CA VAL A 153 -8.99 -6.68 5.64
C VAL A 153 -7.89 -7.22 6.57
N ASN A 154 -7.95 -6.89 7.87
CA ASN A 154 -6.92 -7.32 8.84
C ASN A 154 -6.98 -8.83 9.13
N VAL A 155 -8.16 -9.43 9.18
CA VAL A 155 -8.31 -10.89 9.33
C VAL A 155 -7.67 -11.61 8.14
N GLY A 156 -7.93 -11.15 6.90
CA GLY A 156 -7.31 -11.71 5.71
C GLY A 156 -5.79 -11.59 5.73
N SER A 157 -5.27 -10.40 6.04
CA SER A 157 -3.83 -10.15 6.09
C SER A 157 -3.11 -10.88 7.25
N PHE A 158 -3.79 -11.15 8.35
CA PHE A 158 -3.25 -11.94 9.47
C PHE A 158 -3.14 -13.42 9.13
N LEU A 159 -4.21 -14.00 8.59
CA LEU A 159 -4.26 -15.45 8.31
C LEU A 159 -3.41 -15.84 7.09
N ALA A 160 -3.24 -14.94 6.13
CA ALA A 160 -2.60 -15.25 4.87
C ALA A 160 -1.14 -15.70 4.99
N PRO A 161 -0.23 -14.96 5.66
CA PRO A 161 1.14 -15.42 5.84
C PRO A 161 1.24 -16.71 6.63
N LEU A 162 0.32 -16.91 7.62
CA LEU A 162 0.31 -18.12 8.45
C LEU A 162 0.01 -19.34 7.59
N VAL A 163 -1.03 -19.29 6.76
CA VAL A 163 -1.45 -20.44 5.97
C VAL A 163 -0.52 -20.63 4.76
N CYS A 164 -0.29 -19.57 3.95
CA CYS A 164 0.54 -19.71 2.75
C CYS A 164 2.01 -19.98 3.10
N GLY A 165 2.51 -19.43 4.21
CA GLY A 165 3.86 -19.72 4.69
C GLY A 165 4.01 -21.14 5.21
N TYR A 166 3.05 -21.65 5.98
CA TYR A 166 3.08 -23.00 6.49
C TYR A 166 3.20 -24.07 5.39
N PHE A 167 2.44 -23.91 4.30
CA PHE A 167 2.45 -24.85 3.19
C PHE A 167 3.50 -24.54 2.12
N GLY A 168 3.92 -23.27 2.00
CA GLY A 168 4.84 -22.82 0.95
C GLY A 168 6.29 -22.74 1.37
N GLU A 169 6.58 -22.48 2.66
CA GLU A 169 7.95 -22.29 3.18
C GLU A 169 8.36 -23.48 4.06
N THR A 170 8.53 -24.65 3.45
CA THR A 170 8.87 -25.89 4.15
C THR A 170 10.39 -26.19 4.15
N GLY A 171 11.20 -25.33 3.51
CA GLY A 171 12.61 -25.57 3.22
C GLY A 171 12.86 -26.24 1.86
N ASN A 172 11.83 -26.78 1.20
CA ASN A 172 11.92 -27.26 -0.18
C ASN A 172 11.43 -26.17 -1.15
N PRO A 173 12.26 -25.69 -2.08
CA PRO A 173 11.91 -24.63 -3.04
C PRO A 173 10.67 -24.93 -3.89
N HIS A 174 10.36 -26.21 -4.17
CA HIS A 174 9.18 -26.60 -4.92
C HIS A 174 7.88 -26.38 -4.14
N ASP A 175 7.91 -26.29 -2.82
CA ASP A 175 6.69 -26.21 -2.01
C ASP A 175 6.08 -24.82 -1.99
N PHE A 176 6.81 -23.78 -2.45
CA PHE A 176 6.20 -22.46 -2.69
C PHE A 176 4.94 -22.54 -3.56
N ARG A 177 4.87 -23.54 -4.45
CA ARG A 177 3.67 -23.80 -5.26
C ARG A 177 2.40 -23.96 -4.41
N TRP A 178 2.48 -24.61 -3.27
CA TRP A 178 1.31 -24.83 -2.41
C TRP A 178 0.78 -23.54 -1.80
N GLY A 179 1.67 -22.62 -1.41
CA GLY A 179 1.28 -21.30 -0.94
C GLY A 179 0.52 -20.50 -2.02
N PHE A 180 1.03 -20.52 -3.27
CA PHE A 180 0.36 -19.87 -4.41
C PHE A 180 -0.95 -20.57 -4.79
N LEU A 181 -1.00 -21.91 -4.72
CA LEU A 181 -2.23 -22.65 -4.99
C LEU A 181 -3.34 -22.32 -3.99
N ILE A 182 -3.02 -22.24 -2.70
CA ILE A 182 -3.98 -21.84 -1.68
C ILE A 182 -4.52 -20.44 -1.96
N ALA A 183 -3.64 -19.48 -2.28
CA ALA A 183 -4.04 -18.14 -2.67
C ALA A 183 -4.94 -18.14 -3.92
N ALA A 184 -4.65 -19.00 -4.93
CA ALA A 184 -5.48 -19.18 -6.12
C ALA A 184 -6.87 -19.73 -5.76
N ILE A 185 -6.94 -20.79 -4.97
CA ILE A 185 -8.21 -21.41 -4.55
C ILE A 185 -9.07 -20.40 -3.80
N VAL A 186 -8.50 -19.65 -2.84
CA VAL A 186 -9.23 -18.63 -2.10
C VAL A 186 -9.75 -17.53 -3.02
N THR A 187 -8.97 -17.14 -4.05
CA THR A 187 -9.42 -16.17 -5.05
C THR A 187 -10.58 -16.71 -5.88
N VAL A 188 -10.53 -17.96 -6.33
CA VAL A 188 -11.64 -18.60 -7.05
C VAL A 188 -12.89 -18.68 -6.17
N LEU A 189 -12.74 -19.08 -4.92
CA LEU A 189 -13.86 -19.07 -3.96
C LEU A 189 -14.44 -17.68 -3.77
N THR A 190 -13.61 -16.63 -3.80
CA THR A 190 -14.06 -15.23 -3.77
C THR A 190 -14.94 -14.91 -4.98
N VAL A 191 -14.51 -15.31 -6.18
CA VAL A 191 -15.29 -15.13 -7.43
C VAL A 191 -16.63 -15.83 -7.32
N VAL A 192 -16.64 -17.11 -6.94
CA VAL A 192 -17.86 -17.92 -6.80
C VAL A 192 -18.80 -17.33 -5.77
N LEU A 193 -18.29 -16.97 -4.59
CA LEU A 193 -19.07 -16.36 -3.52
C LEU A 193 -19.72 -15.04 -3.97
N PHE A 194 -18.94 -14.17 -4.58
CA PHE A 194 -19.42 -12.88 -5.04
C PHE A 194 -20.48 -13.07 -6.15
N GLU A 195 -20.20 -13.89 -7.16
CA GLU A 195 -21.08 -14.08 -8.31
C GLU A 195 -22.43 -14.70 -7.92
N THR A 196 -22.42 -15.71 -7.06
CA THR A 196 -23.65 -16.38 -6.59
C THR A 196 -24.50 -15.54 -5.66
N GLN A 197 -23.90 -14.64 -4.86
CA GLN A 197 -24.60 -13.91 -3.80
C GLN A 197 -24.88 -12.43 -4.13
N LYS A 198 -24.19 -11.84 -5.12
CA LYS A 198 -24.30 -10.41 -5.45
C LYS A 198 -25.73 -9.96 -5.75
N ASN A 199 -26.52 -10.76 -6.46
CA ASN A 199 -27.90 -10.40 -6.83
C ASN A 199 -28.85 -10.47 -5.64
N LYS A 200 -28.55 -11.27 -4.63
CA LYS A 200 -29.39 -11.44 -3.44
C LYS A 200 -29.08 -10.41 -2.36
N TYR A 201 -27.83 -10.01 -2.20
CA TYR A 201 -27.40 -9.22 -1.04
C TYR A 201 -26.89 -7.81 -1.39
N LEU A 202 -26.41 -7.55 -2.61
CA LEU A 202 -26.01 -6.19 -3.02
C LEU A 202 -27.19 -5.42 -3.57
N ILE A 203 -28.11 -5.06 -2.67
CA ILE A 203 -29.30 -4.29 -2.94
C ILE A 203 -29.22 -3.01 -2.11
N GLY A 204 -29.46 -1.87 -2.75
CA GLY A 204 -29.46 -0.55 -2.12
C GLY A 204 -30.65 -0.33 -1.19
N PRO A 205 -30.64 0.75 -0.42
CA PRO A 205 -31.78 1.14 0.42
C PRO A 205 -33.07 1.35 -0.37
N ASP A 206 -32.93 1.71 -1.65
CA ASP A 206 -34.04 1.91 -2.61
C ASP A 206 -34.57 0.61 -3.24
N GLY A 207 -34.05 -0.55 -2.81
CA GLY A 207 -34.41 -1.86 -3.35
C GLY A 207 -33.80 -2.19 -4.72
N LYS A 208 -32.96 -1.31 -5.27
CA LYS A 208 -32.29 -1.55 -6.55
C LYS A 208 -30.96 -2.25 -6.40
N PRO A 209 -30.53 -3.03 -7.40
CA PRO A 209 -29.21 -3.67 -7.39
C PRO A 209 -28.09 -2.62 -7.41
N LEU A 210 -27.13 -2.72 -6.49
CA LEU A 210 -25.96 -1.84 -6.40
C LEU A 210 -24.88 -2.19 -7.44
N GLY A 211 -24.07 -1.20 -7.82
CA GLY A 211 -22.87 -1.40 -8.65
C GLY A 211 -23.14 -1.75 -10.11
N ILE A 212 -24.33 -1.52 -10.61
CA ILE A 212 -24.69 -1.55 -12.03
C ILE A 212 -24.33 -0.20 -12.66
N ILE A 213 -23.94 -0.19 -13.93
CA ILE A 213 -23.72 1.06 -14.66
C ILE A 213 -25.02 1.86 -14.65
N PRO A 214 -25.03 3.11 -14.16
CA PRO A 214 -26.18 3.97 -14.32
C PRO A 214 -26.48 4.10 -15.81
N ASP A 215 -27.74 3.96 -16.21
CA ASP A 215 -28.15 4.21 -17.58
C ASP A 215 -27.73 5.63 -17.95
N ALA A 216 -26.68 5.76 -18.76
CA ALA A 216 -25.97 7.01 -19.06
C ALA A 216 -26.88 8.07 -19.73
N ARG A 217 -28.14 7.76 -19.97
CA ARG A 217 -29.16 8.65 -20.53
C ARG A 217 -30.11 9.30 -19.51
N LYS A 218 -30.19 8.80 -18.24
CA LYS A 218 -31.22 9.29 -17.29
C LYS A 218 -30.70 10.08 -16.09
N GLU A 219 -29.42 9.96 -15.72
CA GLU A 219 -28.87 10.59 -14.51
C GLU A 219 -27.45 11.16 -14.73
N ARG A 220 -27.26 11.94 -15.79
CA ARG A 220 -26.24 12.99 -15.67
C ARG A 220 -26.89 14.11 -14.85
N PRO A 221 -26.43 14.37 -13.60
CA PRO A 221 -26.55 15.72 -13.08
C PRO A 221 -25.96 16.59 -14.19
N GLN A 222 -26.68 17.59 -14.64
CA GLN A 222 -26.15 18.62 -15.52
C GLN A 222 -24.90 19.13 -14.84
N ALA A 223 -23.75 18.49 -15.16
CA ALA A 223 -22.45 19.03 -14.83
C ALA A 223 -22.45 20.38 -15.51
N ASP A 224 -22.52 21.39 -14.65
CA ASP A 224 -22.63 22.78 -14.95
C ASP A 224 -21.78 23.10 -16.18
N ASN A 225 -22.43 23.31 -17.32
CA ASN A 225 -21.78 23.68 -18.60
C ASN A 225 -21.05 25.02 -18.48
N THR A 226 -21.23 25.75 -17.39
CA THR A 226 -20.47 26.94 -17.03
C THR A 226 -19.01 26.60 -16.66
N ALA A 227 -18.71 25.44 -16.05
CA ALA A 227 -17.33 25.03 -15.77
C ALA A 227 -16.54 24.61 -17.02
N ARG A 228 -17.22 24.17 -18.10
CA ARG A 228 -16.58 23.85 -19.39
C ARG A 228 -16.30 25.07 -20.27
N LYS A 229 -17.04 26.17 -20.09
CA LYS A 229 -16.86 27.39 -20.89
C LYS A 229 -15.74 28.31 -20.43
N SER A 230 -15.23 28.16 -19.19
CA SER A 230 -14.08 28.92 -18.69
C SER A 230 -12.71 28.31 -19.06
N ALA A 231 -12.67 27.18 -19.76
CA ALA A 231 -11.43 26.49 -20.17
C ALA A 231 -10.76 27.05 -21.43
N HIS A 232 -11.20 28.19 -21.95
CA HIS A 232 -10.63 28.82 -23.16
C HIS A 232 -9.73 30.02 -22.86
N ALA A 233 -8.69 29.79 -22.03
CA ALA A 233 -7.54 30.70 -21.97
C ALA A 233 -6.37 30.09 -22.76
N ASN A 234 -6.48 30.13 -24.08
CA ASN A 234 -5.67 29.35 -25.03
C ASN A 234 -4.14 29.51 -24.98
N GLY A 235 -3.56 30.55 -24.40
CA GLY A 235 -2.09 30.75 -24.41
C GLY A 235 -1.39 30.20 -23.14
N ARG A 236 -2.02 30.32 -21.97
CA ARG A 236 -1.45 29.82 -20.73
C ARG A 236 -1.45 28.29 -20.64
N THR A 237 -2.49 27.67 -21.16
CA THR A 237 -2.67 26.22 -21.17
C THR A 237 -1.59 25.51 -22.00
N MET A 238 -1.29 26.00 -23.22
CA MET A 238 -0.26 25.41 -24.07
C MET A 238 1.14 25.52 -23.45
N ARG A 239 1.48 26.70 -22.91
CA ARG A 239 2.76 26.92 -22.22
C ARG A 239 2.91 25.98 -21.02
N ASN A 240 1.86 25.77 -20.24
CA ASN A 240 1.89 24.87 -19.07
C ASN A 240 2.08 23.41 -19.49
N TYR A 241 1.42 22.95 -20.56
CA TYR A 241 1.65 21.61 -21.10
C TYR A 241 3.07 21.42 -21.62
N LEU A 242 3.64 22.41 -22.29
CA LEU A 242 5.03 22.39 -22.72
C LEU A 242 6.00 22.31 -21.54
N LEU A 243 5.77 23.13 -20.51
CA LEU A 243 6.59 23.08 -19.29
C LEU A 243 6.51 21.73 -18.58
N LEU A 244 5.32 21.14 -18.48
CA LEU A 244 5.13 19.81 -17.89
C LEU A 244 5.81 18.71 -18.72
N ALA A 245 5.73 18.79 -20.04
CA ALA A 245 6.42 17.85 -20.93
C ALA A 245 7.94 17.95 -20.80
N LEU A 246 8.49 19.17 -20.77
CA LEU A 246 9.93 19.39 -20.56
C LEU A 246 10.37 18.90 -19.17
N LEU A 247 9.58 19.16 -18.13
CA LEU A 247 9.84 18.66 -16.79
C LEU A 247 9.81 17.11 -16.76
N ALA A 248 8.83 16.50 -17.42
CA ALA A 248 8.73 15.04 -17.49
C ALA A 248 9.94 14.42 -18.20
N ILE A 249 10.38 14.99 -19.31
CA ILE A 249 11.57 14.52 -20.04
C ILE A 249 12.85 14.70 -19.20
N ALA A 250 13.01 15.85 -18.56
CA ALA A 250 14.17 16.13 -17.71
C ALA A 250 14.23 15.16 -16.50
N LEU A 251 13.09 14.93 -15.83
CA LEU A 251 13.01 14.00 -14.73
C LEU A 251 13.21 12.54 -15.18
N ALA A 252 12.63 12.15 -16.32
CA ALA A 252 12.85 10.81 -16.87
C ALA A 252 14.33 10.58 -17.22
N GLY A 253 15.01 11.57 -17.78
CA GLY A 253 16.45 11.52 -18.04
C GLY A 253 17.27 11.44 -16.74
N PHE A 254 16.91 12.21 -15.71
CA PHE A 254 17.55 12.16 -14.41
C PHE A 254 17.36 10.78 -13.75
N PHE A 255 16.13 10.25 -13.75
CA PHE A 255 15.86 8.93 -13.16
C PHE A 255 16.44 7.78 -13.98
N TYR A 256 16.55 7.92 -15.30
CA TYR A 256 17.31 6.99 -16.13
C TYR A 256 18.79 6.95 -15.73
N TRP A 257 19.39 8.11 -15.47
CA TRP A 257 20.77 8.18 -14.94
C TRP A 257 20.90 7.52 -13.55
N CYS A 258 19.87 7.64 -12.68
CA CYS A 258 19.89 7.05 -11.33
C CYS A 258 19.63 5.55 -11.32
N PHE A 259 18.71 5.04 -12.15
CA PHE A 259 18.15 3.68 -12.07
C PHE A 259 18.42 2.83 -13.32
N GLY A 260 19.13 3.36 -14.31
CA GLY A 260 19.40 2.66 -15.57
C GLY A 260 18.12 2.27 -16.30
N ASP A 261 18.02 1.03 -16.75
CA ASP A 261 16.90 0.52 -17.54
C ASP A 261 15.65 0.12 -16.70
N ASP A 262 15.55 0.56 -15.45
CA ASP A 262 14.33 0.34 -14.64
C ASP A 262 13.23 1.33 -15.00
N TRP A 263 12.55 1.09 -16.14
CA TRP A 263 11.48 1.93 -16.69
C TRP A 263 10.29 2.11 -15.73
N ILE A 264 10.05 1.15 -14.83
CA ILE A 264 8.98 1.23 -13.83
C ILE A 264 9.34 2.28 -12.78
N SER A 265 10.58 2.28 -12.27
CA SER A 265 11.08 3.34 -11.38
C SER A 265 10.98 4.70 -12.04
N ILE A 266 11.51 4.82 -13.27
CA ILE A 266 11.49 6.08 -14.04
C ILE A 266 10.06 6.60 -14.15
N GLY A 267 9.11 5.75 -14.55
CA GLY A 267 7.71 6.12 -14.72
C GLY A 267 7.04 6.58 -13.44
N ILE A 268 7.17 5.78 -12.36
CA ILE A 268 6.53 6.08 -11.06
C ILE A 268 7.10 7.36 -10.44
N PHE A 269 8.43 7.51 -10.38
CA PHE A 269 9.06 8.68 -9.76
C PHE A 269 8.83 9.95 -10.57
N THR A 270 8.87 9.87 -11.91
CA THR A 270 8.52 11.00 -12.77
C THR A 270 7.06 11.42 -12.57
N ALA A 271 6.13 10.48 -12.58
CA ALA A 271 4.71 10.75 -12.35
C ALA A 271 4.46 11.38 -10.98
N CYS A 272 5.15 10.92 -9.94
CA CYS A 272 5.04 11.43 -8.57
C CYS A 272 5.38 12.91 -8.43
N ILE A 273 6.18 13.47 -9.34
CA ILE A 273 6.54 14.89 -9.35
C ILE A 273 5.66 15.66 -10.36
N VAL A 274 5.49 15.13 -11.56
CA VAL A 274 4.78 15.83 -12.65
C VAL A 274 3.29 16.05 -12.32
N PHE A 275 2.61 15.05 -11.77
CA PHE A 275 1.18 15.20 -11.44
C PHE A 275 0.91 16.26 -10.36
N PRO A 276 1.61 16.32 -9.22
CA PRO A 276 1.48 17.42 -8.27
C PRO A 276 1.75 18.80 -8.88
N VAL A 277 2.83 18.91 -9.67
CA VAL A 277 3.17 20.18 -10.35
C VAL A 277 2.08 20.62 -11.32
N SER A 278 1.43 19.69 -12.01
CA SER A 278 0.34 20.01 -12.95
C SER A 278 -0.83 20.73 -12.27
N ILE A 279 -1.18 20.33 -11.04
CA ILE A 279 -2.25 21.00 -10.26
C ILE A 279 -1.80 22.39 -9.79
N LEU A 280 -0.56 22.54 -9.33
CA LEU A 280 -0.05 23.83 -8.86
C LEU A 280 0.05 24.88 -9.98
N LEU A 281 0.21 24.43 -11.23
CA LEU A 281 0.23 25.30 -12.42
C LEU A 281 -1.16 25.74 -12.86
N GLU A 282 -2.22 25.19 -12.25
CA GLU A 282 -3.58 25.62 -12.58
C GLU A 282 -3.86 27.03 -12.07
N GLY A 283 -4.18 27.93 -13.01
CA GLY A 283 -4.36 29.35 -12.72
C GLY A 283 -5.63 29.71 -11.94
N SER A 284 -6.51 28.72 -11.69
CA SER A 284 -7.80 28.91 -11.00
C SER A 284 -7.73 28.75 -9.49
N LEU A 285 -6.56 28.37 -8.92
CA LEU A 285 -6.36 28.15 -7.50
C LEU A 285 -6.33 29.45 -6.72
N THR A 286 -7.14 29.56 -5.68
CA THR A 286 -7.03 30.61 -4.66
C THR A 286 -5.78 30.40 -3.79
N LYS A 287 -5.32 31.44 -3.08
CA LYS A 287 -4.17 31.33 -2.20
C LYS A 287 -4.37 30.25 -1.12
N THR A 288 -5.55 30.22 -0.51
CA THR A 288 -5.91 29.22 0.51
C THR A 288 -5.91 27.79 -0.04
N GLU A 289 -6.47 27.57 -1.22
CA GLU A 289 -6.47 26.27 -1.88
C GLU A 289 -5.03 25.82 -2.21
N ARG A 290 -4.19 26.74 -2.73
CA ARG A 290 -2.79 26.44 -3.01
C ARG A 290 -2.02 26.08 -1.76
N ASP A 291 -2.19 26.80 -0.66
CA ASP A 291 -1.55 26.52 0.62
C ASP A 291 -1.94 25.12 1.12
N ARG A 292 -3.23 24.77 1.07
CA ARG A 292 -3.74 23.45 1.49
C ARG A 292 -3.20 22.32 0.61
N ILE A 293 -3.18 22.49 -0.69
CA ILE A 293 -2.61 21.52 -1.64
C ILE A 293 -1.12 21.33 -1.37
N PHE A 294 -0.40 22.42 -1.10
CA PHE A 294 1.02 22.36 -0.78
C PHE A 294 1.30 21.60 0.54
N VAL A 295 0.44 21.78 1.56
CA VAL A 295 0.48 20.96 2.78
C VAL A 295 0.34 19.48 2.45
N ILE A 296 -0.65 19.09 1.60
CA ILE A 296 -0.84 17.69 1.22
C ILE A 296 0.43 17.12 0.55
N TYR A 297 1.09 17.89 -0.34
CA TYR A 297 2.29 17.42 -1.03
C TYR A 297 3.50 17.27 -0.11
N ILE A 298 3.69 18.19 0.82
CA ILE A 298 4.75 18.06 1.83
C ILE A 298 4.49 16.81 2.68
N ILE A 299 3.28 16.62 3.14
CA ILE A 299 2.92 15.45 3.95
C ILE A 299 3.07 14.16 3.12
N ALA A 300 2.63 14.13 1.86
CA ALA A 300 2.80 12.98 0.98
C ALA A 300 4.27 12.59 0.80
N PHE A 301 5.19 13.55 0.73
CA PHE A 301 6.63 13.29 0.69
C PHE A 301 7.10 12.53 1.95
N PHE A 302 6.70 12.97 3.15
CA PHE A 302 7.06 12.27 4.39
C PHE A 302 6.38 10.91 4.52
N VAL A 303 5.17 10.77 3.98
CA VAL A 303 4.44 9.50 3.91
C VAL A 303 5.15 8.51 2.98
N ILE A 304 5.75 8.98 1.87
CA ILE A 304 6.60 8.13 1.01
C ILE A 304 7.77 7.56 1.81
N LEU A 305 8.48 8.39 2.57
CA LEU A 305 9.60 7.95 3.40
C LEU A 305 9.17 6.95 4.49
N PHE A 306 8.03 7.20 5.12
CA PHE A 306 7.46 6.29 6.11
C PHE A 306 7.17 4.91 5.49
N TRP A 307 6.38 4.87 4.42
CA TRP A 307 6.00 3.60 3.81
C TRP A 307 7.17 2.88 3.13
N ALA A 308 8.16 3.61 2.60
CA ALA A 308 9.36 3.00 2.03
C ALA A 308 10.17 2.22 3.08
N ALA A 309 10.24 2.73 4.30
CA ALA A 309 10.85 2.00 5.41
C ALA A 309 9.93 0.93 5.99
N TYR A 310 8.63 1.22 6.13
CA TYR A 310 7.65 0.28 6.69
C TYR A 310 7.48 -0.98 5.83
N GLU A 311 7.43 -0.82 4.52
CA GLU A 311 7.22 -1.91 3.54
C GLU A 311 8.44 -2.83 3.37
N GLN A 312 9.55 -2.56 4.09
CA GLN A 312 10.62 -3.53 4.26
C GLN A 312 10.13 -4.86 4.87
N ALA A 313 8.97 -4.83 5.54
CA ALA A 313 8.33 -6.00 6.12
C ALA A 313 8.16 -7.17 5.14
N GLY A 314 7.80 -6.89 3.89
CA GLY A 314 7.61 -7.92 2.86
C GLY A 314 8.86 -8.23 2.03
N ALA A 315 9.95 -7.54 2.25
CA ALA A 315 11.19 -7.68 1.48
C ALA A 315 12.40 -7.95 2.40
N SER A 316 13.17 -6.91 2.76
CA SER A 316 14.42 -7.09 3.52
C SER A 316 14.23 -7.68 4.92
N LEU A 317 13.14 -7.32 5.64
CA LEU A 317 12.86 -7.90 6.96
C LEU A 317 12.45 -9.38 6.86
N THR A 318 11.77 -9.80 5.79
CA THR A 318 11.48 -11.23 5.55
C THR A 318 12.76 -12.01 5.21
N LEU A 319 13.67 -11.43 4.41
CA LEU A 319 14.99 -12.02 4.17
C LEU A 319 15.81 -12.13 5.47
N PHE A 320 15.83 -11.07 6.26
CA PHE A 320 16.49 -11.07 7.57
C PHE A 320 15.91 -12.12 8.52
N ALA A 321 14.60 -12.26 8.52
CA ALA A 321 13.92 -13.30 9.28
C ALA A 321 14.34 -14.71 8.85
N SER A 322 14.45 -14.94 7.55
CA SER A 322 14.82 -16.23 7.00
C SER A 322 16.29 -16.58 7.28
N GLU A 323 17.19 -15.62 7.13
CA GLU A 323 18.64 -15.88 7.13
C GLU A 323 19.29 -15.70 8.50
N GLN A 324 18.88 -14.68 9.27
CA GLN A 324 19.61 -14.20 10.43
C GLN A 324 18.82 -14.21 11.75
N THR A 325 17.56 -14.63 11.73
CA THR A 325 16.74 -14.69 12.95
C THR A 325 16.60 -16.13 13.43
N ASP A 326 16.80 -16.34 14.72
CA ASP A 326 16.45 -17.59 15.38
C ASP A 326 14.92 -17.66 15.52
N ARG A 327 14.33 -18.58 14.74
CA ARG A 327 12.87 -18.77 14.63
C ARG A 327 12.43 -20.08 15.28
N VAL A 328 13.31 -20.73 16.04
CA VAL A 328 12.99 -21.99 16.71
C VAL A 328 12.20 -21.71 17.98
N ILE A 329 10.95 -22.18 18.00
CA ILE A 329 10.03 -22.07 19.14
C ILE A 329 9.62 -23.47 19.54
N LEU A 330 9.94 -23.88 20.76
CA LEU A 330 9.63 -25.20 21.31
C LEU A 330 10.10 -26.37 20.41
N GLY A 331 11.26 -26.22 19.74
CA GLY A 331 11.84 -27.23 18.86
C GLY A 331 11.28 -27.26 17.44
N TRP A 332 10.37 -26.33 17.09
CA TRP A 332 9.85 -26.17 15.73
C TRP A 332 10.31 -24.84 15.13
N GLU A 333 10.79 -24.88 13.89
CA GLU A 333 11.22 -23.67 13.18
C GLU A 333 10.03 -23.02 12.50
N MET A 334 9.70 -21.80 12.96
CA MET A 334 8.59 -20.99 12.42
C MET A 334 8.96 -20.47 11.01
N PRO A 335 8.05 -20.55 10.01
CA PRO A 335 8.26 -19.91 8.70
C PRO A 335 8.59 -18.43 8.81
N ALA A 336 9.56 -17.94 8.04
CA ALA A 336 9.97 -16.53 8.08
C ALA A 336 8.83 -15.59 7.65
N SER A 337 8.00 -16.02 6.71
CA SER A 337 6.81 -15.29 6.24
C SER A 337 5.78 -15.00 7.35
N TRP A 338 5.74 -15.80 8.42
CA TRP A 338 4.81 -15.60 9.55
C TRP A 338 5.02 -14.27 10.28
N ILE A 339 6.21 -13.72 10.21
CA ILE A 339 6.54 -12.42 10.83
C ILE A 339 5.65 -11.30 10.27
N GLN A 340 5.24 -11.41 9.01
CA GLN A 340 4.32 -10.41 8.41
C GLN A 340 2.94 -10.40 9.06
N SER A 341 2.54 -11.47 9.78
CA SER A 341 1.29 -11.49 10.56
C SER A 341 1.38 -10.70 11.87
N PHE A 342 2.59 -10.33 12.33
CA PHE A 342 2.74 -9.55 13.57
C PHE A 342 2.10 -8.17 13.45
N ASN A 343 2.23 -7.52 12.29
CA ASN A 343 1.60 -6.21 12.08
C ASN A 343 0.07 -6.26 12.23
N PRO A 344 -0.71 -7.02 11.44
CA PRO A 344 -2.17 -7.06 11.62
C PRO A 344 -2.59 -7.55 13.00
N PHE A 345 -1.81 -8.40 13.67
CA PHE A 345 -2.03 -8.79 15.06
C PHE A 345 -1.94 -7.58 15.99
N PHE A 346 -0.86 -6.80 15.90
CA PHE A 346 -0.68 -5.61 16.72
C PHE A 346 -1.65 -4.49 16.35
N VAL A 347 -2.05 -4.37 15.08
CA VAL A 347 -3.07 -3.40 14.66
C VAL A 347 -4.39 -3.63 15.40
N VAL A 348 -4.84 -4.88 15.52
CA VAL A 348 -6.10 -5.21 16.24
C VAL A 348 -6.04 -4.77 17.69
N ILE A 349 -4.91 -5.00 18.37
CA ILE A 349 -4.71 -4.63 19.78
C ILE A 349 -4.59 -3.11 19.93
N LEU A 350 -3.73 -2.50 19.17
CA LEU A 350 -3.38 -1.07 19.32
C LEU A 350 -4.48 -0.14 18.81
N ALA A 351 -5.24 -0.54 17.78
CA ALA A 351 -6.36 0.24 17.28
C ALA A 351 -7.49 0.42 18.33
N ALA A 352 -7.60 -0.50 19.27
CA ALA A 352 -8.51 -0.36 20.40
C ALA A 352 -7.99 0.61 21.49
N ILE A 353 -6.68 0.72 21.65
CA ILE A 353 -6.01 1.48 22.71
C ILE A 353 -5.75 2.93 22.31
N MET A 354 -5.26 3.15 21.08
CA MET A 354 -4.77 4.46 20.61
C MET A 354 -5.82 5.58 20.62
N PRO A 355 -7.10 5.37 20.26
CA PRO A 355 -8.12 6.42 20.41
C PRO A 355 -8.30 6.88 21.85
N GLY A 356 -8.16 5.96 22.83
CA GLY A 356 -8.17 6.28 24.24
C GLY A 356 -7.01 7.17 24.65
N VAL A 357 -5.81 6.92 24.12
CA VAL A 357 -4.62 7.74 24.37
C VAL A 357 -4.83 9.15 23.82
N TRP A 358 -5.27 9.28 22.56
CA TRP A 358 -5.53 10.60 21.97
C TRP A 358 -6.65 11.34 22.70
N GLY A 359 -7.73 10.64 23.06
CA GLY A 359 -8.83 11.23 23.83
C GLY A 359 -8.40 11.70 25.23
N ALA A 360 -7.51 10.97 25.91
CA ALA A 360 -6.95 11.38 27.19
C ALA A 360 -6.05 12.62 27.07
N LEU A 361 -5.23 12.70 26.02
CA LEU A 361 -4.42 13.87 25.71
C LEU A 361 -5.29 15.07 25.31
N GLY A 362 -6.35 14.84 24.53
CA GLY A 362 -7.29 15.89 24.14
C GLY A 362 -7.99 16.53 25.33
N LYS A 363 -8.44 15.73 26.31
CA LYS A 363 -9.02 16.24 27.56
C LYS A 363 -8.07 17.13 28.36
N ARG A 364 -6.75 16.97 28.16
CA ARG A 364 -5.71 17.79 28.80
C ARG A 364 -5.26 18.97 27.93
N GLY A 365 -5.84 19.18 26.76
CA GLY A 365 -5.41 20.19 25.77
C GLY A 365 -4.03 19.92 25.17
N MET A 366 -3.53 18.67 25.23
CA MET A 366 -2.22 18.26 24.75
C MET A 366 -2.28 17.38 23.51
N GLU A 367 -3.44 17.26 22.86
CA GLU A 367 -3.57 16.47 21.63
C GLU A 367 -2.74 17.10 20.50
N PRO A 368 -1.76 16.38 19.91
CA PRO A 368 -0.95 16.92 18.84
C PRO A 368 -1.77 17.14 17.57
N ALA A 369 -1.46 18.19 16.82
CA ALA A 369 -2.04 18.43 15.50
C ALA A 369 -1.66 17.32 14.49
N SER A 370 -2.44 17.16 13.43
CA SER A 370 -2.26 16.11 12.41
C SER A 370 -0.81 16.00 11.87
N PRO A 371 -0.11 17.08 11.48
CA PRO A 371 1.29 16.97 11.05
C PRO A 371 2.24 16.49 12.15
N THR A 372 1.99 16.88 13.41
CA THR A 372 2.79 16.44 14.56
C THR A 372 2.59 14.96 14.86
N LYS A 373 1.35 14.43 14.75
CA LYS A 373 1.08 12.99 14.89
C LYS A 373 1.84 12.18 13.85
N GLN A 374 1.96 12.69 12.62
CA GLN A 374 2.74 12.04 11.57
C GLN A 374 4.25 12.08 11.84
N ALA A 375 4.76 13.18 12.38
CA ALA A 375 6.17 13.24 12.83
C ALA A 375 6.45 12.23 13.95
N ILE A 376 5.52 12.04 14.89
CA ILE A 376 5.60 10.99 15.93
C ILE A 376 5.61 9.60 15.28
N GLY A 377 4.79 9.35 14.26
CA GLY A 377 4.79 8.09 13.52
C GLY A 377 6.16 7.77 12.90
N LEU A 378 6.81 8.75 12.27
CA LEU A 378 8.17 8.62 11.73
C LEU A 378 9.22 8.39 12.81
N LEU A 379 9.08 9.04 13.99
CA LEU A 379 9.97 8.82 15.12
C LEU A 379 9.84 7.38 15.63
N LEU A 380 8.63 6.88 15.80
CA LEU A 380 8.37 5.50 16.21
C LEU A 380 8.95 4.51 15.20
N LEU A 381 8.83 4.78 13.90
CA LEU A 381 9.45 3.96 12.85
C LEU A 381 10.98 3.91 13.03
N SER A 382 11.63 5.06 13.26
CA SER A 382 13.06 5.14 13.54
C SER A 382 13.44 4.35 14.80
N LEU A 383 12.67 4.47 15.88
CA LEU A 383 12.90 3.73 17.13
C LEU A 383 12.77 2.22 16.96
N GLY A 384 11.79 1.77 16.15
CA GLY A 384 11.67 0.35 15.81
C GLY A 384 12.92 -0.19 15.08
N TYR A 385 13.45 0.56 14.12
CA TYR A 385 14.72 0.20 13.48
C TYR A 385 15.92 0.29 14.42
N LEU A 386 15.93 1.23 15.37
CA LEU A 386 16.98 1.29 16.38
C LEU A 386 16.98 0.04 17.27
N VAL A 387 15.79 -0.48 17.62
CA VAL A 387 15.67 -1.73 18.40
C VAL A 387 16.35 -2.89 17.66
N ILE A 388 16.11 -3.06 16.36
CA ILE A 388 16.77 -4.14 15.63
C ILE A 388 18.27 -3.89 15.43
N CYS A 389 18.71 -2.64 15.29
CA CYS A 389 20.12 -2.28 15.27
C CYS A 389 20.84 -2.75 16.54
N LEU A 390 20.19 -2.61 17.71
CA LEU A 390 20.76 -3.11 18.97
C LEU A 390 20.87 -4.64 18.97
N GLY A 391 19.92 -5.32 18.34
CA GLY A 391 19.92 -6.78 18.23
C GLY A 391 20.98 -7.34 17.29
N VAL A 392 21.38 -6.59 16.25
CA VAL A 392 22.37 -7.04 15.26
C VAL A 392 23.76 -6.46 15.48
N LYS A 393 23.90 -5.54 16.46
CA LYS A 393 25.19 -4.92 16.80
C LYS A 393 26.14 -5.99 17.30
N ASP A 394 27.35 -5.99 16.76
CA ASP A 394 28.45 -6.88 17.16
C ASP A 394 28.15 -8.39 17.04
N VAL A 395 27.11 -8.79 16.29
CA VAL A 395 26.78 -10.18 16.02
C VAL A 395 27.77 -10.76 15.00
N GLN A 396 28.42 -11.85 15.37
CA GLN A 396 29.37 -12.54 14.50
C GLN A 396 28.67 -13.21 13.31
N PRO A 397 29.32 -13.29 12.13
CA PRO A 397 28.77 -14.00 10.98
C PRO A 397 28.35 -15.43 11.32
N GLY A 398 27.13 -15.82 10.94
CA GLY A 398 26.56 -17.15 11.19
C GLY A 398 25.81 -17.31 12.52
N ILE A 399 25.82 -16.29 13.41
CA ILE A 399 25.01 -16.31 14.62
C ILE A 399 23.64 -15.68 14.32
N LYS A 400 22.57 -16.42 14.60
CA LYS A 400 21.20 -15.94 14.47
C LYS A 400 20.80 -15.10 15.70
N VAL A 401 20.09 -13.99 15.46
CA VAL A 401 19.59 -13.11 16.52
C VAL A 401 18.20 -13.54 16.98
N SER A 402 17.87 -13.24 18.23
CA SER A 402 16.57 -13.60 18.81
C SER A 402 15.40 -12.93 18.06
N LEU A 403 14.29 -13.67 17.90
CA LEU A 403 13.04 -13.21 17.31
C LEU A 403 12.44 -12.00 18.06
N ILE A 404 12.80 -11.79 19.33
CA ILE A 404 12.29 -10.67 20.15
C ILE A 404 12.60 -9.31 19.54
N TRP A 405 13.74 -9.16 18.86
CA TRP A 405 14.12 -7.91 18.21
C TRP A 405 13.20 -7.54 17.06
N LEU A 406 12.85 -8.53 16.21
CA LEU A 406 11.86 -8.34 15.15
C LEU A 406 10.46 -8.10 15.72
N THR A 407 10.06 -8.82 16.75
CA THR A 407 8.76 -8.60 17.42
C THR A 407 8.66 -7.19 17.97
N GLY A 408 9.71 -6.71 18.63
CA GLY A 408 9.79 -5.33 19.14
C GLY A 408 9.71 -4.28 18.02
N LEU A 409 10.44 -4.51 16.91
CA LEU A 409 10.36 -3.65 15.72
C LEU A 409 8.92 -3.58 15.20
N TYR A 410 8.26 -4.71 14.96
CA TYR A 410 6.89 -4.72 14.43
C TYR A 410 5.88 -4.06 15.36
N PHE A 411 6.03 -4.25 16.67
CA PHE A 411 5.18 -3.60 17.67
C PHE A 411 5.29 -2.06 17.57
N ILE A 412 6.52 -1.54 17.59
CA ILE A 412 6.77 -0.09 17.54
C ILE A 412 6.37 0.49 16.17
N HIS A 413 6.65 -0.23 15.06
CA HIS A 413 6.25 0.17 13.73
C HIS A 413 4.73 0.27 13.59
N THR A 414 3.99 -0.68 14.18
CA THR A 414 2.52 -0.65 14.17
C THR A 414 1.97 0.53 14.96
N MET A 415 2.59 0.90 16.08
CA MET A 415 2.25 2.15 16.78
C MET A 415 2.45 3.37 15.87
N GLY A 416 3.56 3.42 15.13
CA GLY A 416 3.84 4.48 14.16
C GLY A 416 2.81 4.52 13.03
N GLU A 417 2.41 3.38 12.49
CA GLU A 417 1.40 3.26 11.44
C GLU A 417 0.06 3.85 11.88
N ILE A 418 -0.41 3.51 13.07
CA ILE A 418 -1.69 4.01 13.60
C ILE A 418 -1.66 5.53 13.84
N CYS A 419 -0.49 6.09 14.14
CA CYS A 419 -0.33 7.55 14.26
C CYS A 419 -0.37 8.27 12.91
N LEU A 420 -0.09 7.58 11.78
CA LEU A 420 0.08 8.21 10.47
C LEU A 420 -1.08 7.90 9.52
N SER A 421 -1.46 6.64 9.37
CA SER A 421 -2.30 6.15 8.29
C SER A 421 -3.72 6.72 8.28
N PRO A 422 -4.50 6.68 9.38
CA PRO A 422 -5.86 7.22 9.39
C PRO A 422 -5.89 8.75 9.24
N ILE A 423 -4.87 9.42 9.79
CA ILE A 423 -4.77 10.88 9.83
C ILE A 423 -4.46 11.45 8.45
N GLY A 424 -3.54 10.81 7.72
CA GLY A 424 -3.16 11.26 6.37
C GLY A 424 -4.34 11.27 5.41
N LEU A 425 -5.12 10.20 5.35
CA LEU A 425 -6.28 10.09 4.46
C LEU A 425 -7.38 11.10 4.84
N SER A 426 -7.66 11.26 6.13
CA SER A 426 -8.62 12.25 6.64
C SER A 426 -8.20 13.68 6.25
N MET A 427 -6.93 13.99 6.41
CA MET A 427 -6.38 15.31 6.07
C MET A 427 -6.49 15.61 4.57
N VAL A 428 -6.17 14.65 3.69
CA VAL A 428 -6.35 14.84 2.24
C VAL A 428 -7.79 15.17 1.92
N ASN A 429 -8.75 14.43 2.47
CA ASN A 429 -10.18 14.68 2.23
C ASN A 429 -10.64 16.05 2.73
N LYS A 430 -10.16 16.49 3.92
CA LYS A 430 -10.55 17.77 4.52
C LYS A 430 -9.91 18.98 3.81
N LEU A 431 -8.68 18.87 3.35
CA LEU A 431 -7.93 19.99 2.76
C LEU A 431 -8.17 20.14 1.25
N THR A 432 -8.65 19.10 0.58
CA THR A 432 -8.80 19.09 -0.87
C THR A 432 -10.03 19.88 -1.31
N PRO A 433 -9.89 20.84 -2.26
CA PRO A 433 -11.04 21.46 -2.92
C PRO A 433 -11.88 20.41 -3.64
N ILE A 434 -13.22 20.48 -3.52
CA ILE A 434 -14.16 19.46 -4.06
C ILE A 434 -13.88 19.15 -5.54
N ARG A 435 -13.56 20.18 -6.34
CA ARG A 435 -13.25 20.03 -7.79
C ARG A 435 -12.01 19.18 -8.09
N PHE A 436 -11.09 19.01 -7.13
CA PHE A 436 -9.87 18.21 -7.27
C PHE A 436 -9.87 16.94 -6.41
N ALA A 437 -10.98 16.60 -5.77
CA ALA A 437 -11.03 15.49 -4.80
C ALA A 437 -10.52 14.17 -5.39
N SER A 438 -11.02 13.75 -6.55
CA SER A 438 -10.57 12.50 -7.20
C SER A 438 -9.09 12.55 -7.61
N LEU A 439 -8.63 13.70 -8.11
CA LEU A 439 -7.25 13.86 -8.56
C LEU A 439 -6.26 13.84 -7.38
N MET A 440 -6.60 14.50 -6.27
CA MET A 440 -5.78 14.52 -5.06
C MET A 440 -5.74 13.14 -4.38
N MET A 441 -6.84 12.39 -4.39
CA MET A 441 -6.84 10.98 -3.98
C MET A 441 -5.94 10.14 -4.89
N GLY A 442 -5.94 10.42 -6.19
CA GLY A 442 -5.03 9.81 -7.15
C GLY A 442 -3.56 10.05 -6.80
N ILE A 443 -3.19 11.29 -6.47
CA ILE A 443 -1.84 11.64 -6.03
C ILE A 443 -1.47 10.95 -4.71
N TRP A 444 -2.42 10.81 -3.79
CA TRP A 444 -2.20 10.07 -2.55
C TRP A 444 -1.90 8.58 -2.81
N TYR A 445 -2.61 7.93 -3.70
CA TYR A 445 -2.29 6.55 -4.10
C TYR A 445 -0.97 6.45 -4.88
N LEU A 446 -0.65 7.46 -5.71
CA LEU A 446 0.63 7.52 -6.39
C LEU A 446 1.79 7.65 -5.40
N SER A 447 1.64 8.41 -4.30
CA SER A 447 2.67 8.45 -3.25
C SER A 447 2.88 7.10 -2.59
N THR A 448 1.82 6.31 -2.38
CA THR A 448 1.93 4.94 -1.88
C THR A 448 2.63 4.02 -2.89
N ALA A 449 2.31 4.13 -4.18
CA ALA A 449 3.00 3.39 -5.24
C ALA A 449 4.50 3.73 -5.28
N THR A 450 4.83 5.02 -5.17
CA THR A 450 6.21 5.52 -5.09
C THR A 450 6.95 4.96 -3.88
N ALA A 451 6.30 4.95 -2.72
CA ALA A 451 6.86 4.40 -1.49
C ALA A 451 7.18 2.91 -1.61
N ASN A 452 6.28 2.12 -2.19
CA ASN A 452 6.48 0.68 -2.40
C ASN A 452 7.62 0.40 -3.39
N LYS A 453 7.71 1.16 -4.50
CA LYS A 453 8.83 1.03 -5.41
C LYS A 453 10.15 1.44 -4.75
N PHE A 454 10.16 2.53 -3.99
CA PHE A 454 11.32 2.97 -3.24
C PHE A 454 11.72 1.97 -2.15
N ALA A 455 10.75 1.29 -1.50
CA ALA A 455 11.03 0.18 -0.58
C ALA A 455 11.83 -0.92 -1.25
N GLY A 456 11.45 -1.32 -2.48
CA GLY A 456 12.21 -2.30 -3.26
C GLY A 456 13.63 -1.84 -3.58
N THR A 457 13.81 -0.57 -3.98
CA THR A 457 15.13 0.02 -4.23
C THR A 457 16.00 0.00 -2.97
N LEU A 458 15.45 0.37 -1.81
CA LEU A 458 16.17 0.32 -0.53
C LEU A 458 16.47 -1.12 -0.09
N SER A 459 15.55 -2.06 -0.33
CA SER A 459 15.78 -3.49 -0.07
C SER A 459 16.93 -4.07 -0.90
N GLY A 460 17.16 -3.51 -2.10
CA GLY A 460 18.32 -3.85 -2.93
C GLY A 460 19.68 -3.57 -2.26
N LEU A 461 19.70 -2.72 -1.24
CA LEU A 461 20.90 -2.44 -0.42
C LEU A 461 21.17 -3.51 0.65
N TYR A 462 20.32 -4.54 0.78
CA TYR A 462 20.50 -5.62 1.74
C TYR A 462 21.91 -6.24 1.63
N PRO A 463 22.66 -6.40 2.73
CA PRO A 463 24.02 -6.89 2.70
C PRO A 463 24.12 -8.31 2.14
N GLU A 464 25.13 -8.51 1.32
CA GLU A 464 25.52 -9.82 0.77
C GLU A 464 27.00 -10.07 1.03
N ALA A 465 27.34 -11.30 1.36
CA ALA A 465 28.73 -11.66 1.64
C ALA A 465 29.64 -11.33 0.44
N GLY A 466 30.72 -10.60 0.70
CA GLY A 466 31.70 -10.22 -0.33
C GLY A 466 31.29 -9.03 -1.23
N LYS A 467 30.12 -8.42 -1.01
CA LYS A 467 29.70 -7.22 -1.75
C LYS A 467 29.54 -6.04 -0.79
N VAL A 468 30.20 -4.93 -1.10
CA VAL A 468 30.01 -3.66 -0.39
C VAL A 468 29.07 -2.79 -1.21
N LYS A 469 27.93 -2.43 -0.65
CA LYS A 469 26.98 -1.50 -1.26
C LYS A 469 27.18 -0.10 -0.69
N THR A 470 26.81 0.92 -1.45
CA THR A 470 26.97 2.32 -1.02
C THR A 470 25.70 3.11 -1.28
N LEU A 471 25.33 3.95 -0.31
CA LEU A 471 24.23 4.90 -0.45
C LEU A 471 24.72 6.30 -0.08
N LEU A 472 24.76 7.22 -1.03
CA LEU A 472 25.25 8.61 -0.85
C LEU A 472 26.62 8.67 -0.17
N GLY A 473 27.52 7.73 -0.48
CA GLY A 473 28.86 7.62 0.12
C GLY A 473 28.92 6.84 1.43
N TYR A 474 27.80 6.47 2.03
CA TYR A 474 27.74 5.60 3.20
C TYR A 474 27.91 4.13 2.78
N ARG A 475 28.88 3.43 3.37
CA ARG A 475 29.18 2.02 3.06
C ARG A 475 28.27 1.13 3.91
N ILE A 476 27.65 0.15 3.26
CA ILE A 476 26.74 -0.83 3.86
C ILE A 476 27.41 -2.21 3.71
N GLU A 477 28.00 -2.69 4.80
CA GLU A 477 28.73 -3.96 4.86
C GLU A 477 28.01 -4.96 5.78
N THR A 478 27.35 -4.46 6.81
CA THR A 478 26.71 -5.26 7.86
C THR A 478 25.22 -4.99 7.93
N MET A 479 24.47 -5.87 8.63
CA MET A 479 23.07 -5.64 8.94
C MET A 479 22.85 -4.39 9.80
N TYR A 480 23.79 -4.08 10.67
CA TYR A 480 23.76 -2.85 11.44
C TYR A 480 23.78 -1.63 10.53
N ASP A 481 24.71 -1.58 9.56
CA ASP A 481 24.80 -0.46 8.61
C ASP A 481 23.52 -0.33 7.79
N PHE A 482 22.97 -1.45 7.35
CA PHE A 482 21.73 -1.48 6.57
C PHE A 482 20.55 -0.91 7.35
N PHE A 483 20.32 -1.37 8.58
CA PHE A 483 19.21 -0.86 9.38
C PHE A 483 19.42 0.57 9.85
N MET A 484 20.68 1.03 10.04
CA MET A 484 21.01 2.42 10.35
C MET A 484 20.57 3.40 9.25
N VAL A 485 20.55 2.96 7.98
CA VAL A 485 19.95 3.79 6.89
C VAL A 485 18.52 4.18 7.22
N PHE A 486 17.71 3.23 7.66
CA PHE A 486 16.29 3.49 8.01
C PHE A 486 16.16 4.30 9.30
N VAL A 487 17.01 4.07 10.29
CA VAL A 487 17.06 4.89 11.53
C VAL A 487 17.29 6.34 11.17
N VAL A 488 18.36 6.63 10.43
CA VAL A 488 18.76 8.00 10.09
C VAL A 488 17.72 8.66 9.17
N MET A 489 17.25 7.94 8.14
CA MET A 489 16.25 8.45 7.20
C MET A 489 14.95 8.83 7.94
N SER A 490 14.43 7.95 8.78
CA SER A 490 13.15 8.18 9.48
C SER A 490 13.29 9.21 10.61
N ALA A 491 14.41 9.22 11.35
CA ALA A 491 14.68 10.23 12.38
C ALA A 491 14.80 11.62 11.78
N THR A 492 15.56 11.76 10.68
CA THR A 492 15.72 13.03 9.98
C THR A 492 14.39 13.53 9.41
N ALA A 493 13.62 12.65 8.79
CA ALA A 493 12.28 12.96 8.28
C ALA A 493 11.34 13.41 9.42
N SER A 494 11.35 12.70 10.55
CA SER A 494 10.58 13.08 11.74
C SER A 494 10.94 14.47 12.25
N LEU A 495 12.24 14.75 12.42
CA LEU A 495 12.73 16.03 12.91
C LEU A 495 12.31 17.18 11.99
N ILE A 496 12.52 17.00 10.67
CA ILE A 496 12.15 18.04 9.69
C ILE A 496 10.64 18.28 9.71
N LEU A 497 9.83 17.22 9.72
CA LEU A 497 8.37 17.34 9.75
C LEU A 497 7.89 17.98 11.06
N PHE A 498 8.51 17.66 12.19
CA PHE A 498 8.21 18.26 13.47
C PHE A 498 8.49 19.78 13.47
N LEU A 499 9.63 20.20 12.93
CA LEU A 499 9.98 21.62 12.79
C LEU A 499 9.03 22.36 11.84
N LEU A 500 8.57 21.68 10.77
CA LEU A 500 7.61 22.24 9.81
C LEU A 500 6.17 22.25 10.34
N SER A 501 5.84 21.45 11.34
CA SER A 501 4.46 21.20 11.78
C SER A 501 3.65 22.46 12.08
N LYS A 502 4.22 23.42 12.79
CA LYS A 502 3.58 24.71 13.10
C LYS A 502 3.29 25.54 11.85
N LYS A 503 4.21 25.52 10.86
CA LYS A 503 4.02 26.23 9.59
C LYS A 503 2.94 25.58 8.75
N LEU A 504 2.97 24.24 8.66
CA LEU A 504 1.96 23.47 7.94
C LEU A 504 0.56 23.70 8.54
N GLN A 505 0.45 23.68 9.87
CA GLN A 505 -0.81 23.94 10.57
C GLN A 505 -1.38 25.33 10.24
N LYS A 506 -0.54 26.37 10.17
CA LYS A 506 -0.98 27.70 9.72
C LYS A 506 -1.49 27.70 8.28
N MET A 507 -0.83 26.94 7.38
CA MET A 507 -1.22 26.84 5.96
C MET A 507 -2.49 25.99 5.75
N MET A 508 -2.94 25.23 6.74
CA MET A 508 -4.22 24.51 6.71
C MET A 508 -5.42 25.45 6.91
N HIS A 509 -5.22 26.69 7.31
CA HIS A 509 -6.27 27.71 7.48
C HIS A 509 -7.44 27.24 8.35
N GLY A 510 -7.14 26.72 9.56
CA GLY A 510 -8.15 26.32 10.56
C GLY A 510 -8.85 24.99 10.29
N VAL A 511 -8.38 24.20 9.34
CA VAL A 511 -8.81 22.81 9.15
C VAL A 511 -7.91 21.91 10.00
N GLU A 512 -8.48 21.20 10.98
CA GLU A 512 -7.80 20.26 11.87
C GLU A 512 -8.12 18.80 11.54
#